data_0ea7a0ab4ee0eff8e93c811a348a56d0
#
_entry.id   0ea7a0ab4ee0eff8e93c811a348a56d0
#
_cell.length_a   1.000
_cell.length_b   1.000
_cell.length_c   1.000
_cell.angle_alpha   90.00
_cell.angle_beta   90.00
_cell.angle_gamma   90.00
#
_symmetry.space_group_name_H-M   'P 1'
#
loop_
_entity.id
_entity.type
_entity.pdbx_description
1 polymer ?
#
loop_
_entity_poly.entity_id
_entity_poly.type
_entity_poly.pdbx_seq_one_letter_code
_entity_poly.pdbx_strand_id
1 'polypeptide(L)'
;MLPRRRLSATFAAALLTVVPGSMQAQAAAPPSPDSLAAAAARQLDVGEQWFRSVCMECHATGTLNNPDFRLAWRGKNAFELFERIRSTMPANKPGTLTQGTYASIVAYLMKVNGMPVGARRVSSDSSALASIRLVFPAASSASTR
;
A
#
# COMPACT_ATOMS: atom_id res chain seq x y z
N MET A 1 -35.93 -22.56 -83.69
CA MET A 1 -34.72 -23.19 -83.14
C MET A 1 -33.87 -22.10 -82.56
N LEU A 2 -33.87 -22.00 -81.23
CA LEU A 2 -33.08 -21.01 -80.43
C LEU A 2 -31.97 -21.74 -79.63
N PRO A 3 -30.72 -21.31 -79.68
CA PRO A 3 -29.65 -21.96 -78.94
C PRO A 3 -29.66 -21.59 -77.47
N ARG A 4 -29.60 -22.62 -76.58
CA ARG A 4 -29.47 -22.48 -75.16
C ARG A 4 -28.04 -22.02 -74.80
N ARG A 5 -27.92 -20.82 -74.29
CA ARG A 5 -26.68 -20.35 -73.66
C ARG A 5 -26.55 -21.00 -72.27
N ARG A 6 -25.49 -21.77 -72.12
CA ARG A 6 -25.07 -22.29 -70.75
C ARG A 6 -24.29 -21.19 -70.01
N LEU A 7 -24.84 -20.68 -68.95
CA LEU A 7 -24.09 -19.85 -68.00
C LEU A 7 -23.25 -20.77 -67.12
N SER A 8 -21.93 -20.64 -67.25
CA SER A 8 -21.00 -21.25 -66.33
C SER A 8 -20.82 -20.31 -65.12
N ALA A 9 -21.31 -20.69 -63.96
CA ALA A 9 -21.08 -19.98 -62.70
C ALA A 9 -19.75 -20.44 -62.11
N THR A 10 -18.75 -19.58 -62.19
CA THR A 10 -17.48 -19.76 -61.45
C THR A 10 -17.64 -19.30 -60.03
N PHE A 11 -17.71 -20.24 -59.09
CA PHE A 11 -17.66 -19.96 -57.65
C PHE A 11 -16.20 -19.66 -57.29
N ALA A 12 -15.89 -18.41 -56.98
CA ALA A 12 -14.64 -18.02 -56.36
C ALA A 12 -14.75 -18.28 -54.83
N ALA A 13 -14.07 -19.33 -54.36
CA ALA A 13 -13.94 -19.61 -52.92
C ALA A 13 -12.96 -18.62 -52.31
N ALA A 14 -13.45 -17.65 -51.53
CA ALA A 14 -12.62 -16.78 -50.71
C ALA A 14 -12.15 -17.55 -49.47
N LEU A 15 -10.89 -17.90 -49.42
CA LEU A 15 -10.22 -18.45 -48.24
C LEU A 15 -10.01 -17.32 -47.20
N LEU A 16 -10.86 -17.27 -46.17
CA LEU A 16 -10.66 -16.44 -45.01
C LEU A 16 -9.53 -17.07 -44.15
N THR A 17 -8.33 -16.51 -44.24
CA THR A 17 -7.22 -16.83 -43.34
C THR A 17 -7.47 -16.16 -41.98
N VAL A 18 -7.94 -16.92 -41.00
CA VAL A 18 -7.99 -16.50 -39.58
C VAL A 18 -6.55 -16.48 -39.06
N VAL A 19 -5.99 -15.27 -38.91
CA VAL A 19 -4.70 -15.08 -38.23
C VAL A 19 -5.00 -15.18 -36.74
N PRO A 20 -4.45 -16.17 -36.02
CA PRO A 20 -4.55 -16.22 -34.56
C PRO A 20 -3.74 -15.04 -33.99
N GLY A 21 -4.44 -14.01 -33.53
CA GLY A 21 -3.85 -12.92 -32.80
C GLY A 21 -3.25 -13.49 -31.49
N SER A 22 -1.95 -13.61 -31.42
CA SER A 22 -1.24 -13.94 -30.19
C SER A 22 -1.47 -12.79 -29.21
N MET A 23 -2.37 -12.96 -28.23
CA MET A 23 -2.46 -12.10 -27.06
C MET A 23 -1.18 -12.31 -26.24
N GLN A 24 -0.14 -11.56 -26.56
CA GLN A 24 1.02 -11.46 -25.68
C GLN A 24 0.57 -10.72 -24.42
N ALA A 25 0.45 -11.46 -23.32
CA ALA A 25 0.31 -10.87 -22.00
C ALA A 25 1.57 -10.01 -21.75
N GLN A 26 1.45 -8.70 -21.92
CA GLN A 26 2.51 -7.77 -21.57
C GLN A 26 2.67 -7.84 -20.06
N ALA A 27 3.77 -8.45 -19.61
CA ALA A 27 4.16 -8.38 -18.21
C ALA A 27 4.28 -6.90 -17.84
N ALA A 28 3.52 -6.46 -16.82
CA ALA A 28 3.55 -5.07 -16.39
C ALA A 28 4.99 -4.73 -15.98
N ALA A 29 5.52 -3.63 -16.51
CA ALA A 29 6.83 -3.15 -16.14
C ALA A 29 6.90 -2.90 -14.61
N PRO A 30 8.04 -3.16 -13.96
CA PRO A 30 8.19 -2.90 -12.54
C PRO A 30 7.90 -1.41 -12.26
N PRO A 31 7.27 -1.09 -11.11
CA PRO A 31 6.93 0.29 -10.77
C PRO A 31 8.20 1.15 -10.66
N SER A 32 8.14 2.37 -11.19
CA SER A 32 9.24 3.33 -11.09
C SER A 32 9.46 3.80 -9.65
N PRO A 33 10.68 4.26 -9.29
CA PRO A 33 10.95 4.85 -7.98
C PRO A 33 9.96 5.95 -7.59
N ASP A 34 9.59 6.81 -8.53
CA ASP A 34 8.65 7.92 -8.30
C ASP A 34 7.24 7.40 -8.01
N SER A 35 6.79 6.35 -8.69
CA SER A 35 5.49 5.74 -8.44
C SER A 35 5.44 5.06 -7.06
N LEU A 36 6.55 4.47 -6.62
CA LEU A 36 6.67 3.87 -5.28
C LEU A 36 6.64 4.95 -4.20
N ALA A 37 7.38 6.05 -4.38
CA ALA A 37 7.39 7.17 -3.45
C ALA A 37 6.00 7.83 -3.35
N ALA A 38 5.33 8.06 -4.48
CA ALA A 38 3.97 8.58 -4.49
C ALA A 38 2.97 7.65 -3.79
N ALA A 39 3.13 6.34 -3.93
CA ALA A 39 2.31 5.37 -3.23
C ALA A 39 2.56 5.36 -1.72
N ALA A 40 3.80 5.55 -1.27
CA ALA A 40 4.15 5.69 0.14
C ALA A 40 3.58 6.98 0.73
N ALA A 41 3.68 8.11 0.03
CA ALA A 41 3.09 9.38 0.45
C ALA A 41 1.57 9.25 0.66
N ARG A 42 0.84 8.68 -0.31
CA ARG A 42 -0.60 8.42 -0.17
C ARG A 42 -0.93 7.51 1.03
N GLN A 43 -0.07 6.55 1.33
CA GLN A 43 -0.28 5.72 2.52
C GLN A 43 -0.17 6.52 3.82
N LEU A 44 0.76 7.46 3.90
CA LEU A 44 0.91 8.34 5.06
C LEU A 44 -0.32 9.24 5.23
N ASP A 45 -0.85 9.79 4.15
CA ASP A 45 -2.08 10.60 4.18
C ASP A 45 -3.28 9.79 4.65
N VAL A 46 -3.44 8.56 4.17
CA VAL A 46 -4.47 7.62 4.64
C VAL A 46 -4.29 7.32 6.13
N GLY A 47 -3.06 7.06 6.57
CA GLY A 47 -2.74 6.80 7.98
C GLY A 47 -3.08 7.99 8.88
N GLU A 48 -2.75 9.22 8.44
CA GLU A 48 -3.08 10.45 9.14
C GLU A 48 -4.59 10.65 9.24
N GLN A 49 -5.32 10.44 8.14
CA GLN A 49 -6.77 10.58 8.12
C GLN A 49 -7.43 9.63 9.12
N TRP A 50 -7.07 8.34 9.13
CA TRP A 50 -7.58 7.37 10.09
C TRP A 50 -7.18 7.69 11.53
N PHE A 51 -5.96 8.15 11.74
CA PHE A 51 -5.51 8.58 13.06
C PHE A 51 -6.37 9.71 13.60
N ARG A 52 -6.60 10.75 12.79
CA ARG A 52 -7.41 11.92 13.18
C ARG A 52 -8.87 11.57 13.40
N SER A 53 -9.47 10.73 12.54
CA SER A 53 -10.91 10.46 12.58
C SER A 53 -11.32 9.38 13.60
N VAL A 54 -10.41 8.51 14.00
CA VAL A 54 -10.72 7.36 14.86
C VAL A 54 -9.86 7.34 16.12
N CYS A 55 -8.54 7.48 15.99
CA CYS A 55 -7.65 7.34 17.14
C CYS A 55 -7.74 8.54 18.10
N MET A 56 -7.90 9.75 17.56
CA MET A 56 -7.98 10.97 18.37
C MET A 56 -9.28 11.11 19.18
N GLU A 57 -10.25 10.25 18.97
CA GLU A 57 -11.43 10.18 19.85
C GLU A 57 -11.04 9.82 21.30
N CYS A 58 -9.97 9.05 21.48
CA CYS A 58 -9.49 8.60 22.78
C CYS A 58 -8.03 8.99 23.09
N HIS A 59 -7.22 9.23 22.05
CA HIS A 59 -5.80 9.59 22.20
C HIS A 59 -5.61 11.08 21.94
N ALA A 60 -5.18 11.81 22.94
CA ALA A 60 -4.80 13.22 22.76
C ALA A 60 -3.60 13.33 21.80
N THR A 61 -3.52 14.45 21.08
CA THR A 61 -2.38 14.78 20.23
C THR A 61 -1.09 14.70 21.07
N GLY A 62 -0.13 13.93 20.63
CA GLY A 62 1.15 13.77 21.33
C GLY A 62 1.25 12.56 22.24
N THR A 63 0.16 11.86 22.61
CA THR A 63 0.28 10.64 23.45
C THR A 63 1.00 9.50 22.75
N LEU A 64 0.94 9.44 21.42
CA LEU A 64 1.56 8.39 20.61
C LEU A 64 2.87 8.83 19.93
N ASN A 65 3.45 9.96 20.35
CA ASN A 65 4.77 10.43 19.91
C ASN A 65 5.60 11.08 21.04
N ASN A 66 5.23 10.82 22.29
CA ASN A 66 5.92 11.30 23.48
C ASN A 66 7.09 10.37 23.88
N PRO A 67 7.90 10.74 24.90
CA PRO A 67 8.99 9.92 25.39
C PRO A 67 8.57 8.53 25.87
N ASP A 68 7.40 8.41 26.52
CA ASP A 68 6.90 7.14 27.05
C ASP A 68 6.54 6.15 25.94
N PHE A 69 5.88 6.64 24.87
CA PHE A 69 5.64 5.86 23.68
C PHE A 69 6.96 5.36 23.05
N ARG A 70 7.94 6.25 22.92
CA ARG A 70 9.25 5.90 22.36
C ARG A 70 9.99 4.88 23.23
N LEU A 71 9.90 5.02 24.54
CA LEU A 71 10.50 4.07 25.48
C LEU A 71 9.84 2.69 25.37
N ALA A 72 8.50 2.64 25.35
CA ALA A 72 7.72 1.41 25.25
C ALA A 72 7.98 0.63 23.96
N TRP A 73 8.31 1.33 22.86
CA TRP A 73 8.49 0.74 21.54
C TRP A 73 9.95 0.63 21.08
N ARG A 74 10.89 1.13 21.88
CA ARG A 74 12.32 1.02 21.58
C ARG A 74 12.75 -0.44 21.47
N GLY A 75 13.48 -0.77 20.40
CA GLY A 75 14.00 -2.12 20.17
C GLY A 75 12.98 -3.12 19.60
N LYS A 76 11.72 -2.75 19.51
CA LYS A 76 10.67 -3.55 18.89
C LYS A 76 10.68 -3.36 17.37
N ASN A 77 9.81 -4.11 16.68
CA ASN A 77 9.63 -4.00 15.24
C ASN A 77 8.20 -3.52 14.89
N ALA A 78 7.99 -3.17 13.61
CA ALA A 78 6.71 -2.66 13.17
C ALA A 78 5.59 -3.71 13.24
N PHE A 79 5.89 -5.02 13.19
CA PHE A 79 4.89 -6.07 13.35
C PHE A 79 4.31 -6.08 14.77
N GLU A 80 5.13 -5.93 15.79
CA GLU A 80 4.66 -5.86 17.19
C GLU A 80 3.72 -4.65 17.39
N LEU A 81 4.05 -3.49 16.79
CA LEU A 81 3.20 -2.31 16.85
C LEU A 81 1.90 -2.52 16.09
N PHE A 82 1.98 -3.10 14.89
CA PHE A 82 0.84 -3.42 14.06
C PHE A 82 -0.13 -4.37 14.78
N GLU A 83 0.37 -5.47 15.33
CA GLU A 83 -0.44 -6.45 16.06
C GLU A 83 -1.06 -5.85 17.32
N ARG A 84 -0.31 -5.02 18.04
CA ARG A 84 -0.86 -4.33 19.21
C ARG A 84 -2.03 -3.45 18.81
N ILE A 85 -1.88 -2.63 17.77
CA ILE A 85 -2.95 -1.75 17.31
C ILE A 85 -4.13 -2.59 16.79
N ARG A 86 -3.87 -3.56 15.93
CA ARG A 86 -4.90 -4.41 15.33
C ARG A 86 -5.73 -5.16 16.37
N SER A 87 -5.08 -5.73 17.40
CA SER A 87 -5.74 -6.57 18.39
C SER A 87 -6.46 -5.78 19.49
N THR A 88 -6.14 -4.50 19.68
CA THR A 88 -6.67 -3.70 20.79
C THR A 88 -7.38 -2.41 20.39
N MET A 89 -7.23 -1.97 19.13
CA MET A 89 -7.75 -0.68 18.64
C MET A 89 -8.57 -0.84 17.36
N PRO A 90 -9.58 0.02 17.15
CA PRO A 90 -10.17 0.94 18.12
C PRO A 90 -10.72 0.17 19.33
N ALA A 91 -10.60 0.71 20.55
CA ALA A 91 -10.92 -0.03 21.77
C ALA A 91 -12.39 -0.52 21.85
N ASN A 92 -13.30 0.19 21.20
CA ASN A 92 -14.72 -0.19 21.11
C ASN A 92 -14.99 -1.25 20.02
N LYS A 93 -14.10 -1.45 19.07
CA LYS A 93 -14.21 -2.42 17.95
C LYS A 93 -12.84 -2.91 17.47
N PRO A 94 -12.06 -3.64 18.27
CA PRO A 94 -10.76 -4.15 17.87
C PRO A 94 -10.82 -5.02 16.61
N GLY A 95 -9.83 -4.94 15.76
CA GLY A 95 -9.71 -5.80 14.56
C GLY A 95 -10.63 -5.45 13.40
N THR A 96 -11.43 -4.38 13.48
CA THR A 96 -12.46 -4.06 12.46
C THR A 96 -11.92 -3.31 11.24
N LEU A 97 -10.74 -2.69 11.32
CA LEU A 97 -10.15 -2.02 10.18
C LEU A 97 -9.45 -3.04 9.27
N THR A 98 -9.26 -2.66 7.99
CA THR A 98 -8.51 -3.53 7.07
C THR A 98 -7.03 -3.61 7.44
N GLN A 99 -6.36 -4.68 7.06
CA GLN A 99 -4.92 -4.84 7.25
C GLN A 99 -4.13 -3.66 6.64
N GLY A 100 -4.53 -3.20 5.45
CA GLY A 100 -3.92 -2.05 4.80
C GLY A 100 -4.13 -0.73 5.56
N THR A 101 -5.28 -0.57 6.21
CA THR A 101 -5.56 0.59 7.07
C THR A 101 -4.67 0.59 8.31
N TYR A 102 -4.55 -0.56 8.99
CA TYR A 102 -3.63 -0.69 10.12
C TYR A 102 -2.18 -0.44 9.73
N ALA A 103 -1.73 -0.95 8.58
CA ALA A 103 -0.38 -0.67 8.07
C ALA A 103 -0.17 0.82 7.77
N SER A 104 -1.21 1.52 7.29
CA SER A 104 -1.15 2.96 7.05
C SER A 104 -1.04 3.76 8.35
N ILE A 105 -1.78 3.35 9.40
CA ILE A 105 -1.69 3.95 10.73
C ILE A 105 -0.28 3.74 11.31
N VAL A 106 0.28 2.53 11.19
CA VAL A 106 1.67 2.25 11.63
C VAL A 106 2.67 3.13 10.89
N ALA A 107 2.55 3.27 9.56
CA ALA A 107 3.42 4.15 8.78
C ALA A 107 3.32 5.62 9.24
N TYR A 108 2.12 6.09 9.51
CA TYR A 108 1.91 7.44 10.05
C TYR A 108 2.53 7.60 11.45
N LEU A 109 2.35 6.65 12.36
CA LEU A 109 2.97 6.67 13.69
C LEU A 109 4.50 6.65 13.60
N MET A 110 5.07 5.91 12.68
CA MET A 110 6.51 5.95 12.41
C MET A 110 6.93 7.36 11.98
N LYS A 111 6.21 7.98 11.04
CA LYS A 111 6.49 9.36 10.57
C LYS A 111 6.46 10.38 11.70
N VAL A 112 5.41 10.41 12.51
CA VAL A 112 5.26 11.41 13.58
C VAL A 112 6.24 11.22 14.74
N ASN A 113 6.83 10.03 14.84
CA ASN A 113 7.91 9.75 15.77
C ASN A 113 9.31 9.99 15.18
N GLY A 114 9.40 10.53 13.95
CA GLY A 114 10.67 10.85 13.30
C GLY A 114 11.43 9.64 12.79
N MET A 115 10.79 8.46 12.74
CA MET A 115 11.41 7.27 12.17
C MET A 115 11.46 7.38 10.63
N PRO A 116 12.48 6.79 9.99
CA PRO A 116 12.53 6.79 8.54
C PRO A 116 11.35 5.99 7.97
N VAL A 117 10.48 6.66 7.25
CA VAL A 117 9.49 6.03 6.40
C VAL A 117 10.10 5.98 5.01
N GLY A 118 10.34 4.78 4.51
CA GLY A 118 11.04 4.58 3.25
C GLY A 118 10.29 5.15 2.03
N ALA A 119 10.94 5.12 0.87
CA ALA A 119 10.32 5.45 -0.41
C ALA A 119 9.27 4.41 -0.87
N ARG A 120 8.99 3.41 -0.05
CA ARG A 120 8.03 2.34 -0.30
C ARG A 120 6.97 2.30 0.79
N ARG A 121 5.79 1.84 0.42
CA ARG A 121 4.71 1.59 1.38
C ARG A 121 5.14 0.58 2.45
N VAL A 122 4.71 0.81 3.68
CA VAL A 122 4.73 -0.20 4.74
C VAL A 122 3.72 -1.29 4.36
N SER A 123 4.19 -2.51 4.18
CA SER A 123 3.35 -3.67 3.88
C SER A 123 2.49 -4.05 5.09
N SER A 124 1.36 -4.73 4.87
CA SER A 124 0.62 -5.41 5.92
C SER A 124 1.06 -6.87 6.11
N ASP A 125 2.05 -7.32 5.35
CA ASP A 125 2.64 -8.65 5.49
C ASP A 125 3.48 -8.75 6.78
N SER A 126 3.29 -9.82 7.54
CA SER A 126 3.92 -10.00 8.85
C SER A 126 5.45 -10.08 8.77
N SER A 127 5.99 -10.74 7.76
CA SER A 127 7.44 -10.89 7.59
C SER A 127 8.09 -9.56 7.17
N ALA A 128 7.43 -8.82 6.29
CA ALA A 128 7.86 -7.48 5.90
C ALA A 128 7.83 -6.50 7.08
N LEU A 129 6.74 -6.51 7.88
CA LEU A 129 6.64 -5.69 9.10
C LEU A 129 7.69 -6.06 10.16
N ALA A 130 7.95 -7.36 10.36
CA ALA A 130 8.93 -7.82 11.33
C ALA A 130 10.37 -7.39 10.97
N SER A 131 10.65 -7.17 9.69
CA SER A 131 11.95 -6.67 9.23
C SER A 131 12.18 -5.19 9.51
N ILE A 132 11.14 -4.42 9.81
CA ILE A 132 11.22 -2.98 10.08
C ILE A 132 11.46 -2.76 11.58
N ARG A 133 12.66 -2.35 11.96
CA ARG A 133 12.98 -2.00 13.35
C ARG A 133 12.50 -0.59 13.66
N LEU A 134 11.86 -0.40 14.83
CA LEU A 134 11.43 0.90 15.32
C LEU A 134 12.63 1.63 15.94
N VAL A 135 13.27 2.48 15.14
CA VAL A 135 14.45 3.26 15.52
C VAL A 135 14.02 4.72 15.70
N PHE A 136 13.94 5.15 16.93
CA PHE A 136 13.61 6.53 17.27
C PHE A 136 14.87 7.39 17.19
N PRO A 137 14.84 8.54 16.49
CA PRO A 137 15.96 9.46 16.50
C PRO A 137 16.25 9.92 17.94
N ALA A 138 17.51 10.13 18.24
CA ALA A 138 17.88 10.76 19.50
C ALA A 138 17.15 12.10 19.60
N ALA A 139 16.63 12.44 20.79
CA ALA A 139 16.11 13.78 21.01
C ALA A 139 17.21 14.76 20.61
N SER A 140 16.96 15.56 19.56
CA SER A 140 17.88 16.66 19.25
C SER A 140 17.92 17.54 20.49
N SER A 141 19.07 17.57 21.15
CA SER A 141 19.34 18.56 22.18
C SER A 141 19.17 19.91 21.47
N ALA A 142 18.03 20.56 21.68
CA ALA A 142 17.82 21.93 21.26
C ALA A 142 18.98 22.72 21.88
N SER A 143 19.92 23.10 21.06
CA SER A 143 21.03 23.98 21.45
C SER A 143 20.39 25.28 21.89
N THR A 144 20.26 25.46 23.20
CA THR A 144 19.89 26.73 23.79
C THR A 144 21.04 27.69 23.46
N ARG A 145 20.77 28.60 22.53
CA ARG A 145 21.54 29.82 22.36
C ARG A 145 20.79 30.98 22.95
#